data_63f5fbdc949f9f6c905688dfb271f588
#
_entry.id   63f5fbdc949f9f6c905688dfb271f588
#
_cell.length_a   1.000
_cell.length_b   1.000
_cell.length_c   1.000
_cell.angle_alpha   90.00
_cell.angle_beta   90.00
_cell.angle_gamma   90.00
#
_symmetry.space_group_name_H-M   'P 1'
#
loop_
_entity.id
_entity.type
_entity.pdbx_description
1 polymer ?
#
loop_
_entity_poly.entity_id
_entity_poly.type
_entity_poly.pdbx_seq_one_letter_code
_entity_poly.pdbx_strand_id
1 'polypeptide(L)'
;YMEHTPELEETDSYLHATDFARAWMMGIIPTEEVYREMMGRISSPAQIKAITTVLNDNVRFNKEKERYADIKNVDFSLFRSLAQKIVDRILEIELKRGDSETQVTSLAEELSYVYGAETFIRILQAFGKDTFIRDSYNWGSTKRGVLSSLLHACHPLPTDTSENLKKLAKQAEISDERLVEAAMFAPQWIELTEKAIGWKGLTSAAYYFHAHTNETCDDKKKAIIARYTPIDVEDLREGAFDIDWFRDAFKTIGKRRFEVVYNAAKYISCSNSHTRARKFADATNGAVKAADVKKEIVAKRNKDLLMSYGLIPLGRKPDKELL
;
A
#
# COMPACT_ATOMS: atom_id res chain seq x y z
N TYR A 1 7.51 32.82 -26.99
CA TYR A 1 8.94 32.46 -26.92
C TYR A 1 9.14 30.97 -27.24
N MET A 2 8.13 30.12 -27.08
CA MET A 2 8.20 28.69 -27.39
C MET A 2 7.65 28.29 -28.77
N GLU A 3 6.92 29.21 -29.45
CA GLU A 3 6.32 28.94 -30.76
C GLU A 3 7.23 29.32 -31.97
N HIS A 4 8.40 29.96 -31.75
CA HIS A 4 9.17 30.56 -32.84
C HIS A 4 10.67 30.26 -32.87
N THR A 5 11.15 29.20 -32.20
CA THR A 5 12.55 28.79 -32.38
C THR A 5 12.58 27.44 -33.12
N PRO A 6 12.97 27.44 -34.42
CA PRO A 6 13.05 26.22 -35.23
C PRO A 6 14.02 25.15 -34.67
N GLU A 7 14.93 25.56 -33.78
CA GLU A 7 15.93 24.69 -33.16
C GLU A 7 15.36 23.80 -32.01
N LEU A 8 14.12 24.04 -31.56
CA LEU A 8 13.47 23.24 -30.52
C LEU A 8 12.68 22.04 -31.06
N GLU A 9 12.49 21.96 -32.39
CA GLU A 9 11.81 20.84 -33.03
C GLU A 9 12.70 19.60 -33.21
N GLU A 10 14.01 19.73 -33.12
CA GLU A 10 14.97 18.61 -33.31
C GLU A 10 15.55 18.02 -32.02
N THR A 11 15.32 18.65 -30.87
CA THR A 11 15.71 18.05 -29.59
C THR A 11 14.50 17.44 -28.92
N ASP A 12 14.56 16.13 -28.62
CA ASP A 12 13.66 15.40 -27.72
C ASP A 12 13.64 16.00 -26.28
N SER A 13 13.65 17.32 -26.16
CA SER A 13 13.47 18.01 -24.89
C SER A 13 12.00 18.01 -24.53
N TYR A 14 11.56 16.91 -23.91
CA TYR A 14 10.30 16.90 -23.20
C TYR A 14 10.30 18.04 -22.18
N LEU A 15 9.50 19.06 -22.44
CA LEU A 15 9.18 20.05 -21.42
C LEU A 15 8.52 19.33 -20.26
N HIS A 16 9.23 19.23 -19.16
CA HIS A 16 8.70 18.60 -17.97
C HIS A 16 7.50 19.39 -17.44
N ALA A 17 6.55 18.75 -16.79
CA ALA A 17 5.44 19.43 -16.12
C ALA A 17 5.92 20.54 -15.17
N THR A 18 7.14 20.42 -14.65
CA THR A 18 7.85 21.43 -13.88
C THR A 18 8.19 22.69 -14.68
N ASP A 19 8.48 22.59 -15.96
CA ASP A 19 8.80 23.75 -16.81
C ASP A 19 7.54 24.54 -17.16
N PHE A 20 6.41 23.84 -17.37
CA PHE A 20 5.11 24.49 -17.50
C PHE A 20 4.69 25.19 -16.22
N ALA A 21 4.83 24.52 -15.08
CA ALA A 21 4.56 25.12 -13.79
C ALA A 21 5.43 26.35 -13.56
N ARG A 22 6.71 26.30 -13.95
CA ARG A 22 7.64 27.43 -13.86
C ARG A 22 7.20 28.62 -14.74
N ALA A 23 6.87 28.37 -16.00
CA ALA A 23 6.40 29.41 -16.91
C ALA A 23 5.11 30.07 -16.41
N TRP A 24 4.18 29.28 -15.86
CA TRP A 24 2.96 29.76 -15.23
C TRP A 24 3.25 30.61 -13.98
N MET A 25 4.11 30.13 -13.09
CA MET A 25 4.50 30.84 -11.88
C MET A 25 5.22 32.19 -12.20
N MET A 26 5.89 32.25 -13.32
CA MET A 26 6.50 33.50 -13.85
C MET A 26 5.48 34.42 -14.54
N GLY A 27 4.20 34.02 -14.65
CA GLY A 27 3.16 34.77 -15.33
C GLY A 27 3.29 34.79 -16.86
N ILE A 28 4.10 33.89 -17.43
CA ILE A 28 4.31 33.77 -18.89
C ILE A 28 3.14 33.06 -19.53
N ILE A 29 2.59 32.06 -18.84
CA ILE A 29 1.45 31.22 -19.30
C ILE A 29 0.25 31.47 -18.38
N PRO A 30 -0.97 31.74 -18.89
CA PRO A 30 -2.17 31.90 -18.08
C PRO A 30 -2.61 30.52 -17.49
N THR A 31 -3.33 30.58 -16.37
CA THR A 31 -3.76 29.38 -15.63
C THR A 31 -4.57 28.41 -16.49
N GLU A 32 -5.45 28.92 -17.37
CA GLU A 32 -6.27 28.13 -18.27
C GLU A 32 -5.41 27.34 -19.27
N GLU A 33 -4.30 27.93 -19.72
CA GLU A 33 -3.40 27.28 -20.68
C GLU A 33 -2.58 26.19 -20.00
N VAL A 34 -2.08 26.42 -18.79
CA VAL A 34 -1.44 25.38 -17.98
C VAL A 34 -2.37 24.21 -17.74
N TYR A 35 -3.61 24.50 -17.37
CA TYR A 35 -4.61 23.45 -17.17
C TYR A 35 -4.88 22.65 -18.46
N ARG A 36 -5.04 23.35 -19.58
CA ARG A 36 -5.25 22.73 -20.90
C ARG A 36 -4.05 21.89 -21.32
N GLU A 37 -2.85 22.42 -21.18
CA GLU A 37 -1.61 21.72 -21.53
C GLU A 37 -1.36 20.53 -20.61
N MET A 38 -1.56 20.68 -19.31
CA MET A 38 -1.46 19.56 -18.36
C MET A 38 -2.49 18.48 -18.65
N MET A 39 -3.73 18.85 -19.00
CA MET A 39 -4.78 17.90 -19.36
C MET A 39 -4.60 17.33 -20.77
N GLY A 40 -4.10 18.11 -21.72
CA GLY A 40 -3.91 17.69 -23.10
C GLY A 40 -2.63 16.88 -23.35
N ARG A 41 -1.57 17.16 -22.58
CA ARG A 41 -0.28 16.47 -22.66
C ARG A 41 -0.12 15.33 -21.67
N ILE A 42 -1.09 15.09 -20.82
CA ILE A 42 -1.17 13.88 -20.00
C ILE A 42 -1.43 12.64 -20.91
N SER A 43 -0.81 12.59 -22.03
CA SER A 43 -0.68 11.39 -22.86
C SER A 43 0.55 10.56 -22.47
N SER A 44 1.42 11.10 -21.62
CA SER A 44 2.64 10.43 -21.19
C SER A 44 2.55 9.98 -19.73
N PRO A 45 2.64 8.67 -19.48
CA PRO A 45 2.72 8.10 -18.13
C PRO A 45 3.81 8.74 -17.26
N ALA A 46 4.95 9.11 -17.86
CA ALA A 46 6.06 9.75 -17.15
C ALA A 46 5.69 11.12 -16.54
N GLN A 47 4.78 11.88 -17.17
CA GLN A 47 4.33 13.18 -16.64
C GLN A 47 3.43 13.01 -15.43
N ILE A 48 2.55 12.02 -15.43
CA ILE A 48 1.71 11.71 -14.25
C ILE A 48 2.57 11.28 -13.08
N LYS A 49 3.58 10.45 -13.32
CA LYS A 49 4.52 10.03 -12.29
C LYS A 49 5.29 11.23 -11.70
N ALA A 50 5.71 12.18 -12.53
CA ALA A 50 6.36 13.40 -12.07
C ALA A 50 5.42 14.26 -11.23
N ILE A 51 4.18 14.47 -11.66
CA ILE A 51 3.15 15.24 -10.94
C ILE A 51 2.85 14.60 -9.59
N THR A 52 2.60 13.31 -9.56
CA THR A 52 2.29 12.59 -8.31
C THR A 52 3.48 12.55 -7.36
N THR A 53 4.70 12.44 -7.87
CA THR A 53 5.93 12.50 -7.07
C THR A 53 6.11 13.88 -6.43
N VAL A 54 5.89 14.95 -7.18
CA VAL A 54 5.97 16.34 -6.65
C VAL A 54 4.89 16.60 -5.61
N LEU A 55 3.69 16.04 -5.78
CA LEU A 55 2.60 16.18 -4.80
C LEU A 55 2.89 15.51 -3.46
N ASN A 56 3.69 14.45 -3.46
CA ASN A 56 3.83 13.56 -2.32
C ASN A 56 5.13 13.68 -1.58
N ASP A 57 6.18 14.05 -2.27
CA ASP A 57 7.48 14.17 -1.68
C ASP A 57 7.67 15.59 -1.15
N ASN A 58 7.35 15.79 0.14
CA ASN A 58 7.60 17.07 0.79
C ASN A 58 9.08 17.49 0.69
N VAL A 59 10.00 16.52 0.63
CA VAL A 59 11.44 16.81 0.47
C VAL A 59 11.72 17.27 -0.96
N ARG A 60 11.19 16.58 -1.98
CA ARG A 60 11.34 17.00 -3.39
C ARG A 60 10.59 18.29 -3.65
N PHE A 61 9.38 18.44 -3.12
CA PHE A 61 8.62 19.67 -3.23
C PHE A 61 9.35 20.86 -2.60
N ASN A 62 9.98 20.68 -1.43
CA ASN A 62 10.77 21.71 -0.79
C ASN A 62 12.06 22.00 -1.58
N LYS A 63 12.73 20.99 -2.15
CA LYS A 63 13.88 21.21 -3.05
C LYS A 63 13.48 21.97 -4.31
N GLU A 64 12.35 21.66 -4.92
CA GLU A 64 11.85 22.41 -6.07
C GLU A 64 11.47 23.84 -5.65
N LYS A 65 10.89 24.03 -4.49
CA LYS A 65 10.61 25.36 -3.93
C LYS A 65 11.89 26.16 -3.69
N GLU A 66 12.94 25.53 -3.15
CA GLU A 66 14.27 26.15 -2.98
C GLU A 66 14.91 26.51 -4.34
N ARG A 67 14.75 25.62 -5.34
CA ARG A 67 15.25 25.86 -6.70
C ARG A 67 14.62 27.07 -7.38
N TYR A 68 13.43 27.48 -6.96
CA TYR A 68 12.70 28.64 -7.45
C TYR A 68 12.61 29.77 -6.42
N ALA A 69 13.44 29.77 -5.38
CA ALA A 69 13.41 30.75 -4.29
C ALA A 69 13.72 32.18 -4.76
N ASP A 70 14.41 32.32 -5.88
CA ASP A 70 14.71 33.61 -6.56
C ASP A 70 13.52 34.14 -7.36
N ILE A 71 12.45 33.35 -7.59
CA ILE A 71 11.25 33.78 -8.27
C ILE A 71 10.27 34.35 -7.24
N LYS A 72 10.11 35.67 -7.22
CA LYS A 72 9.15 36.32 -6.32
C LYS A 72 7.71 35.93 -6.68
N ASN A 73 6.89 35.68 -5.66
CA ASN A 73 5.45 35.42 -5.77
C ASN A 73 5.06 34.05 -6.38
N VAL A 74 5.86 33.00 -6.20
CA VAL A 74 5.50 31.68 -6.60
C VAL A 74 4.44 31.11 -5.66
N ASP A 75 3.23 30.83 -6.16
CA ASP A 75 2.17 30.17 -5.41
C ASP A 75 2.11 28.66 -5.71
N PHE A 76 2.88 27.89 -4.94
CA PHE A 76 2.91 26.43 -5.04
C PHE A 76 1.58 25.77 -4.63
N SER A 77 0.69 26.48 -3.92
CA SER A 77 -0.62 25.93 -3.52
C SER A 77 -1.53 25.76 -4.72
N LEU A 78 -1.49 26.69 -5.67
CA LEU A 78 -2.23 26.60 -6.92
C LEU A 78 -1.76 25.42 -7.78
N PHE A 79 -0.45 25.20 -7.87
CA PHE A 79 0.10 24.04 -8.58
C PHE A 79 -0.38 22.71 -7.98
N ARG A 80 -0.32 22.57 -6.66
CA ARG A 80 -0.86 21.39 -5.96
C ARG A 80 -2.35 21.21 -6.23
N SER A 81 -3.11 22.30 -6.18
CA SER A 81 -4.56 22.26 -6.44
C SER A 81 -4.88 21.77 -7.86
N LEU A 82 -4.14 22.25 -8.87
CA LEU A 82 -4.33 21.78 -10.25
C LEU A 82 -3.95 20.32 -10.43
N ALA A 83 -2.82 19.90 -9.89
CA ALA A 83 -2.36 18.53 -9.96
C ALA A 83 -3.35 17.57 -9.25
N GLN A 84 -3.90 17.98 -8.10
CA GLN A 84 -4.94 17.22 -7.41
C GLN A 84 -6.21 17.08 -8.26
N LYS A 85 -6.66 18.16 -8.92
CA LYS A 85 -7.83 18.09 -9.83
C LYS A 85 -7.64 17.11 -10.98
N ILE A 86 -6.41 17.01 -11.50
CA ILE A 86 -6.08 16.04 -12.56
C ILE A 86 -6.19 14.61 -12.02
N VAL A 87 -5.58 14.33 -10.88
CA VAL A 87 -5.67 13.02 -10.22
C VAL A 87 -7.12 12.66 -9.93
N ASP A 88 -7.89 13.59 -9.37
CA ASP A 88 -9.31 13.40 -9.07
C ASP A 88 -10.12 13.07 -10.32
N ARG A 89 -9.81 13.72 -11.45
CA ARG A 89 -10.49 13.46 -12.72
C ARG A 89 -10.16 12.09 -13.30
N ILE A 90 -8.88 11.68 -13.23
CA ILE A 90 -8.45 10.33 -13.63
C ILE A 90 -9.18 9.28 -12.77
N LEU A 91 -9.18 9.46 -11.45
CA LEU A 91 -9.86 8.56 -10.52
C LEU A 91 -11.38 8.52 -10.78
N GLU A 92 -12.01 9.66 -11.04
CA GLU A 92 -13.45 9.71 -11.32
C GLU A 92 -13.84 8.87 -12.55
N ILE A 93 -13.01 8.90 -13.59
CA ILE A 93 -13.25 8.11 -14.82
C ILE A 93 -12.94 6.64 -14.55
N GLU A 94 -11.78 6.34 -14.00
CA GLU A 94 -11.27 4.97 -13.87
C GLU A 94 -12.06 4.16 -12.83
N LEU A 95 -12.49 4.75 -11.71
CA LEU A 95 -13.29 4.03 -10.71
C LEU A 95 -14.71 3.71 -11.17
N LYS A 96 -15.21 4.37 -12.23
CA LYS A 96 -16.53 4.10 -12.82
C LYS A 96 -16.46 3.16 -14.03
N ARG A 97 -15.25 2.74 -14.43
CA ARG A 97 -15.09 1.87 -15.61
C ARG A 97 -15.75 0.51 -15.42
N GLY A 98 -16.20 -0.07 -16.54
CA GLY A 98 -16.53 -1.48 -16.65
C GLY A 98 -15.27 -2.34 -16.86
N ASP A 99 -15.39 -3.40 -17.66
CA ASP A 99 -14.27 -4.31 -17.95
C ASP A 99 -13.31 -3.76 -19.03
N SER A 100 -13.79 -2.81 -19.85
CA SER A 100 -12.98 -2.21 -20.91
C SER A 100 -12.08 -1.10 -20.39
N GLU A 101 -10.93 -0.91 -21.04
CA GLU A 101 -10.04 0.23 -20.77
C GLU A 101 -10.73 1.56 -21.08
N THR A 102 -10.37 2.59 -20.34
CA THR A 102 -10.78 3.97 -20.56
C THR A 102 -9.65 4.76 -21.22
N GLN A 103 -9.92 5.98 -21.63
CA GLN A 103 -8.88 6.89 -22.16
C GLN A 103 -7.82 7.27 -21.13
N VAL A 104 -8.07 7.04 -19.84
CA VAL A 104 -7.17 7.39 -18.73
C VAL A 104 -6.58 6.18 -18.02
N THR A 105 -6.85 4.95 -18.50
CA THR A 105 -6.35 3.72 -17.85
C THR A 105 -4.85 3.72 -17.70
N SER A 106 -4.09 4.04 -18.77
CA SER A 106 -2.62 4.12 -18.72
C SER A 106 -2.11 5.19 -17.76
N LEU A 107 -2.87 6.26 -17.57
CA LEU A 107 -2.54 7.32 -16.61
C LEU A 107 -2.81 6.88 -15.18
N ALA A 108 -3.89 6.14 -14.95
CA ALA A 108 -4.23 5.59 -13.64
C ALA A 108 -3.20 4.55 -13.15
N GLU A 109 -2.64 3.76 -14.07
CA GLU A 109 -1.56 2.79 -13.78
C GLU A 109 -0.29 3.46 -13.24
N GLU A 110 -0.01 4.68 -13.67
CA GLU A 110 1.18 5.44 -13.27
C GLU A 110 0.97 6.30 -12.02
N LEU A 111 -0.23 6.34 -11.46
CA LEU A 111 -0.50 7.03 -10.20
C LEU A 111 0.23 6.32 -9.05
N SER A 112 1.42 6.80 -8.71
CA SER A 112 2.22 6.25 -7.60
C SER A 112 1.66 6.61 -6.23
N TYR A 113 0.79 7.63 -6.16
CA TYR A 113 0.18 8.09 -4.92
C TYR A 113 -1.18 8.73 -5.18
N VAL A 114 -2.15 8.27 -4.41
CA VAL A 114 -3.47 8.88 -4.27
C VAL A 114 -3.80 8.99 -2.78
N TYR A 115 -4.72 9.85 -2.40
CA TYR A 115 -4.91 10.18 -1.00
C TYR A 115 -6.35 10.15 -0.55
N GLY A 116 -6.50 9.89 0.74
CA GLY A 116 -7.70 10.15 1.52
C GLY A 116 -8.60 8.96 1.72
N ALA A 117 -9.29 8.96 2.85
CA ALA A 117 -10.23 7.92 3.24
C ALA A 117 -11.39 7.77 2.24
N GLU A 118 -11.84 8.87 1.64
CA GLU A 118 -12.88 8.82 0.61
C GLU A 118 -12.41 8.06 -0.64
N THR A 119 -11.20 8.37 -1.12
CA THR A 119 -10.59 7.65 -2.27
C THR A 119 -10.40 6.18 -1.96
N PHE A 120 -9.89 5.84 -0.76
CA PHE A 120 -9.73 4.46 -0.31
C PHE A 120 -11.04 3.67 -0.38
N ILE A 121 -12.12 4.24 0.16
CA ILE A 121 -13.45 3.61 0.15
C ILE A 121 -14.01 3.50 -1.28
N ARG A 122 -13.86 4.53 -2.13
CA ARG A 122 -14.29 4.48 -3.53
C ARG A 122 -13.57 3.40 -4.33
N ILE A 123 -12.27 3.20 -4.08
CA ILE A 123 -11.52 2.10 -4.70
C ILE A 123 -12.10 0.75 -4.26
N LEU A 124 -12.41 0.57 -2.97
CA LEU A 124 -13.02 -0.67 -2.46
C LEU A 124 -14.42 -0.92 -3.04
N GLN A 125 -15.22 0.14 -3.21
CA GLN A 125 -16.52 0.04 -3.88
C GLN A 125 -16.37 -0.40 -5.35
N ALA A 126 -15.38 0.15 -6.07
CA ALA A 126 -15.11 -0.22 -7.46
C ALA A 126 -14.64 -1.69 -7.61
N PHE A 127 -13.94 -2.23 -6.61
CA PHE A 127 -13.61 -3.67 -6.53
C PHE A 127 -14.85 -4.55 -6.33
N GLY A 128 -15.84 -4.08 -5.58
CA GLY A 128 -16.94 -4.91 -5.14
C GLY A 128 -16.45 -6.16 -4.40
N LYS A 129 -16.77 -7.36 -4.94
CA LYS A 129 -16.34 -8.65 -4.37
C LYS A 129 -15.02 -9.18 -4.93
N ASP A 130 -14.41 -8.51 -5.88
CA ASP A 130 -13.18 -8.95 -6.51
C ASP A 130 -12.02 -8.98 -5.52
N THR A 131 -11.08 -9.90 -5.74
CA THR A 131 -9.87 -10.03 -4.94
C THR A 131 -8.78 -9.07 -5.43
N PHE A 132 -7.92 -8.63 -4.51
CA PHE A 132 -6.75 -7.80 -4.85
C PHE A 132 -5.68 -8.64 -5.56
N ILE A 133 -4.93 -8.02 -6.47
CA ILE A 133 -3.78 -8.62 -7.15
C ILE A 133 -2.52 -8.04 -6.52
N ARG A 134 -1.76 -8.86 -5.78
CA ARG A 134 -0.53 -8.41 -5.12
C ARG A 134 0.67 -8.34 -6.06
N ASP A 135 0.69 -9.15 -7.10
CA ASP A 135 1.76 -9.19 -8.07
C ASP A 135 1.71 -7.97 -9.01
N SER A 136 2.62 -7.03 -8.79
CA SER A 136 2.70 -5.81 -9.60
C SER A 136 2.99 -6.07 -11.09
N TYR A 137 3.63 -7.19 -11.43
CA TYR A 137 3.84 -7.58 -12.82
C TYR A 137 2.54 -8.01 -13.52
N ASN A 138 1.53 -8.40 -12.74
CA ASN A 138 0.22 -8.82 -13.23
C ASN A 138 -0.86 -7.74 -13.04
N TRP A 139 -0.49 -6.51 -12.64
CA TRP A 139 -1.50 -5.46 -12.54
C TRP A 139 -2.08 -5.18 -13.92
N GLY A 140 -1.26 -4.77 -14.89
CA GLY A 140 -1.71 -4.51 -16.25
C GLY A 140 -2.96 -3.63 -16.33
N SER A 141 -3.48 -3.43 -17.51
CA SER A 141 -4.64 -2.56 -17.80
C SER A 141 -6.00 -3.17 -17.45
N THR A 142 -6.04 -4.39 -16.88
CA THR A 142 -7.29 -4.97 -16.39
C THR A 142 -7.88 -4.13 -15.25
N LYS A 143 -9.22 -4.04 -15.17
CA LYS A 143 -9.88 -3.32 -14.07
C LYS A 143 -9.31 -3.67 -12.71
N ARG A 144 -9.18 -4.96 -12.42
CA ARG A 144 -8.65 -5.48 -11.16
C ARG A 144 -7.18 -5.09 -10.93
N GLY A 145 -6.37 -5.09 -11.99
CA GLY A 145 -4.97 -4.69 -11.95
C GLY A 145 -4.82 -3.22 -11.57
N VAL A 146 -5.50 -2.33 -12.31
CA VAL A 146 -5.48 -0.89 -12.06
C VAL A 146 -6.00 -0.55 -10.66
N LEU A 147 -7.13 -1.15 -10.24
CA LEU A 147 -7.65 -0.93 -8.89
C LEU A 147 -6.68 -1.42 -7.80
N SER A 148 -5.94 -2.51 -8.04
CA SER A 148 -4.91 -2.99 -7.10
C SER A 148 -3.73 -2.03 -7.02
N SER A 149 -3.27 -1.48 -8.15
CA SER A 149 -2.26 -0.43 -8.19
C SER A 149 -2.71 0.80 -7.41
N LEU A 150 -3.92 1.29 -7.69
CA LEU A 150 -4.49 2.46 -7.00
C LEU A 150 -4.66 2.22 -5.50
N LEU A 151 -5.10 1.03 -5.07
CA LEU A 151 -5.23 0.69 -3.66
C LEU A 151 -3.87 0.68 -2.96
N HIS A 152 -2.85 0.12 -3.60
CA HIS A 152 -1.48 0.11 -3.08
C HIS A 152 -0.90 1.53 -2.96
N ALA A 153 -1.19 2.39 -3.95
CA ALA A 153 -0.77 3.78 -3.99
C ALA A 153 -1.59 4.71 -3.07
N CYS A 154 -2.69 4.20 -2.46
CA CYS A 154 -3.58 5.03 -1.65
C CYS A 154 -3.07 5.19 -0.23
N HIS A 155 -2.88 6.45 0.18
CA HIS A 155 -2.37 6.81 1.51
C HIS A 155 -3.41 7.64 2.29
N PRO A 156 -3.50 7.47 3.62
CA PRO A 156 -4.31 8.35 4.43
C PRO A 156 -3.76 9.78 4.41
N LEU A 157 -4.66 10.76 4.40
CA LEU A 157 -4.33 12.16 4.65
C LEU A 157 -4.09 12.37 6.14
N PRO A 158 -3.28 13.36 6.55
CA PRO A 158 -3.13 13.74 7.96
C PRO A 158 -4.46 14.16 8.62
N THR A 159 -5.43 14.59 7.81
CA THR A 159 -6.78 15.00 8.25
C THR A 159 -7.78 13.85 8.32
N ASP A 160 -7.43 12.65 7.83
CA ASP A 160 -8.31 11.50 7.92
C ASP A 160 -8.41 11.01 9.36
N THR A 161 -9.64 10.82 9.82
CA THR A 161 -9.93 10.30 11.15
C THR A 161 -10.59 8.93 11.09
N SER A 162 -10.49 8.18 12.19
CA SER A 162 -11.13 6.88 12.34
C SER A 162 -12.66 6.97 12.21
N GLU A 163 -13.25 8.06 12.72
CA GLU A 163 -14.68 8.33 12.64
C GLU A 163 -15.12 8.56 11.20
N ASN A 164 -14.32 9.33 10.44
CA ASN A 164 -14.59 9.58 9.02
C ASN A 164 -14.49 8.29 8.21
N LEU A 165 -13.41 7.51 8.38
CA LEU A 165 -13.25 6.22 7.70
C LEU A 165 -14.41 5.27 8.01
N LYS A 166 -14.81 5.17 9.29
CA LYS A 166 -15.95 4.34 9.73
C LYS A 166 -17.26 4.78 9.08
N LYS A 167 -17.51 6.10 9.03
CA LYS A 167 -18.71 6.66 8.40
C LYS A 167 -18.77 6.35 6.92
N LEU A 168 -17.67 6.57 6.20
CA LEU A 168 -17.55 6.30 4.77
C LEU A 168 -17.73 4.81 4.46
N ALA A 169 -17.08 3.93 5.22
CA ALA A 169 -17.22 2.49 5.06
C ALA A 169 -18.66 2.02 5.25
N LYS A 170 -19.35 2.53 6.30
CA LYS A 170 -20.77 2.23 6.54
C LYS A 170 -21.67 2.71 5.41
N GLN A 171 -21.44 3.92 4.88
CA GLN A 171 -22.21 4.47 3.76
C GLN A 171 -22.03 3.68 2.47
N ALA A 172 -20.83 3.13 2.30
CA ALA A 172 -20.44 2.33 1.14
C ALA A 172 -20.73 0.83 1.28
N GLU A 173 -21.32 0.41 2.42
CA GLU A 173 -21.60 -1.00 2.77
C GLU A 173 -20.35 -1.89 2.74
N ILE A 174 -19.17 -1.32 3.08
CA ILE A 174 -17.92 -2.06 3.20
C ILE A 174 -17.84 -2.69 4.60
N SER A 175 -17.66 -4.01 4.65
CA SER A 175 -17.56 -4.73 5.93
C SER A 175 -16.22 -4.50 6.64
N ASP A 176 -16.19 -4.75 7.96
CA ASP A 176 -14.95 -4.68 8.75
C ASP A 176 -13.89 -5.64 8.22
N GLU A 177 -14.29 -6.85 7.82
CA GLU A 177 -13.40 -7.85 7.24
C GLU A 177 -12.78 -7.35 5.92
N ARG A 178 -13.58 -6.67 5.08
CA ARG A 178 -13.09 -6.09 3.83
C ARG A 178 -12.11 -4.95 4.06
N LEU A 179 -12.34 -4.12 5.08
CA LEU A 179 -11.37 -3.09 5.49
C LEU A 179 -10.05 -3.72 5.97
N VAL A 180 -10.12 -4.82 6.74
CA VAL A 180 -8.92 -5.56 7.16
C VAL A 180 -8.17 -6.14 5.98
N GLU A 181 -8.86 -6.78 5.03
CA GLU A 181 -8.23 -7.29 3.80
C GLU A 181 -7.50 -6.19 3.03
N ALA A 182 -8.14 -5.02 2.87
CA ALA A 182 -7.54 -3.87 2.19
C ALA A 182 -6.35 -3.30 2.96
N ALA A 183 -6.42 -3.22 4.28
CA ALA A 183 -5.33 -2.76 5.13
C ALA A 183 -4.14 -3.76 5.11
N MET A 184 -4.38 -5.06 5.02
CA MET A 184 -3.33 -6.06 4.85
C MET A 184 -2.63 -5.94 3.48
N PHE A 185 -3.36 -5.51 2.46
CA PHE A 185 -2.82 -5.23 1.14
C PHE A 185 -2.06 -3.89 1.09
N ALA A 186 -2.60 -2.84 1.74
CA ALA A 186 -2.09 -1.48 1.79
C ALA A 186 -1.80 -1.09 3.26
N PRO A 187 -0.63 -1.48 3.82
CA PRO A 187 -0.38 -1.46 5.26
C PRO A 187 -0.39 -0.07 5.89
N GLN A 188 -0.25 0.99 5.09
CA GLN A 188 -0.41 2.37 5.55
C GLN A 188 -1.80 2.68 6.14
N TRP A 189 -2.79 1.81 5.92
CA TRP A 189 -4.16 1.93 6.44
C TRP A 189 -4.42 1.13 7.71
N ILE A 190 -3.48 0.27 8.17
CA ILE A 190 -3.72 -0.66 9.30
C ILE A 190 -4.10 0.09 10.58
N GLU A 191 -3.30 1.08 11.00
CA GLU A 191 -3.53 1.80 12.27
C GLU A 191 -4.86 2.60 12.25
N LEU A 192 -5.19 3.19 11.11
CA LEU A 192 -6.44 3.93 10.96
C LEU A 192 -7.65 2.97 10.94
N THR A 193 -7.51 1.82 10.27
CA THR A 193 -8.52 0.76 10.23
C THR A 193 -8.77 0.19 11.63
N GLU A 194 -7.72 -0.13 12.40
CA GLU A 194 -7.87 -0.61 13.78
C GLU A 194 -8.77 0.30 14.61
N LYS A 195 -8.50 1.61 14.55
CA LYS A 195 -9.28 2.62 15.29
C LYS A 195 -10.72 2.73 14.76
N ALA A 196 -10.89 2.69 13.43
CA ALA A 196 -12.20 2.85 12.80
C ALA A 196 -13.18 1.70 13.15
N ILE A 197 -12.69 0.45 13.09
CA ILE A 197 -13.52 -0.73 13.37
C ILE A 197 -13.48 -1.17 14.86
N GLY A 198 -12.57 -0.58 15.66
CA GLY A 198 -12.44 -0.89 17.09
C GLY A 198 -11.89 -2.30 17.38
N TRP A 199 -11.08 -2.86 16.46
CA TRP A 199 -10.47 -4.18 16.67
C TRP A 199 -9.11 -4.02 17.35
N LYS A 200 -9.11 -3.79 18.65
CA LYS A 200 -7.89 -3.67 19.44
C LYS A 200 -6.93 -4.84 19.16
N GLY A 201 -5.68 -4.52 18.85
CA GLY A 201 -4.65 -5.50 18.54
C GLY A 201 -4.55 -5.88 17.05
N LEU A 202 -5.37 -5.27 16.17
CA LEU A 202 -5.27 -5.49 14.73
C LEU A 202 -3.89 -5.13 14.20
N THR A 203 -3.34 -3.98 14.59
CA THR A 203 -2.03 -3.52 14.15
C THR A 203 -0.94 -4.52 14.52
N SER A 204 -0.92 -4.99 15.77
CA SER A 204 0.04 -5.99 16.23
C SER A 204 -0.07 -7.30 15.44
N ALA A 205 -1.30 -7.82 15.27
CA ALA A 205 -1.54 -9.07 14.53
C ALA A 205 -1.20 -8.93 13.03
N ALA A 206 -1.52 -7.80 12.41
CA ALA A 206 -1.20 -7.55 11.00
C ALA A 206 0.30 -7.48 10.77
N TYR A 207 1.01 -6.70 11.60
CA TYR A 207 2.46 -6.55 11.47
C TYR A 207 3.25 -7.80 11.84
N TYR A 208 2.68 -8.72 12.65
CA TYR A 208 3.23 -10.06 12.80
C TYR A 208 3.35 -10.77 11.44
N PHE A 209 2.27 -10.75 10.62
CA PHE A 209 2.32 -11.37 9.29
C PHE A 209 3.27 -10.62 8.34
N HIS A 210 3.27 -9.28 8.37
CA HIS A 210 4.18 -8.48 7.55
C HIS A 210 5.66 -8.72 7.88
N ALA A 211 6.00 -8.89 9.16
CA ALA A 211 7.37 -9.13 9.60
C ALA A 211 7.95 -10.47 9.13
N HIS A 212 7.09 -11.50 8.99
CA HIS A 212 7.51 -12.85 8.59
C HIS A 212 7.36 -13.12 7.09
N THR A 213 7.09 -12.11 6.27
CA THR A 213 7.10 -12.21 4.81
C THR A 213 8.41 -11.70 4.22
N ASN A 214 8.77 -12.17 3.02
CA ASN A 214 10.00 -11.76 2.33
C ASN A 214 9.86 -10.39 1.60
N GLU A 215 8.94 -9.54 2.03
CA GLU A 215 8.78 -8.22 1.44
C GLU A 215 9.76 -7.21 2.02
N THR A 216 10.10 -6.21 1.20
CA THR A 216 10.93 -5.07 1.64
C THR A 216 10.24 -4.34 2.78
N CYS A 217 10.96 -4.13 3.86
CA CYS A 217 10.48 -3.39 5.01
C CYS A 217 11.13 -2.01 4.99
N ASP A 218 10.32 -0.98 4.78
CA ASP A 218 10.77 0.41 4.90
C ASP A 218 10.98 0.81 6.38
N ASP A 219 11.62 1.94 6.61
CA ASP A 219 11.93 2.42 7.96
C ASP A 219 10.66 2.63 8.80
N LYS A 220 9.54 2.99 8.17
CA LYS A 220 8.26 3.18 8.86
C LYS A 220 7.71 1.84 9.36
N LYS A 221 7.73 0.81 8.53
CA LYS A 221 7.35 -0.56 8.94
C LYS A 221 8.27 -1.09 10.03
N LYS A 222 9.59 -0.91 9.88
CA LYS A 222 10.59 -1.29 10.90
C LYS A 222 10.28 -0.63 12.24
N ALA A 223 10.01 0.68 12.26
CA ALA A 223 9.67 1.42 13.47
C ALA A 223 8.36 0.94 14.12
N ILE A 224 7.38 0.49 13.34
CA ILE A 224 6.13 -0.06 13.90
C ILE A 224 6.38 -1.45 14.48
N ILE A 225 7.11 -2.32 13.78
CA ILE A 225 7.44 -3.68 14.25
C ILE A 225 8.25 -3.63 15.54
N ALA A 226 9.21 -2.70 15.65
CA ALA A 226 10.03 -2.51 16.86
C ALA A 226 9.22 -2.13 18.12
N ARG A 227 7.96 -1.74 17.99
CA ARG A 227 7.07 -1.52 19.15
C ARG A 227 6.62 -2.82 19.81
N TYR A 228 6.71 -3.94 19.10
CA TYR A 228 6.15 -5.23 19.50
C TYR A 228 7.21 -6.29 19.82
N THR A 229 8.41 -6.17 19.25
CA THR A 229 9.48 -7.13 19.43
C THR A 229 10.84 -6.45 19.39
N PRO A 230 11.81 -6.88 20.21
CA PRO A 230 13.20 -6.43 20.11
C PRO A 230 13.98 -7.12 18.98
N ILE A 231 13.41 -8.14 18.34
CA ILE A 231 14.07 -8.89 17.26
C ILE A 231 14.10 -8.02 16.01
N ASP A 232 15.27 -7.97 15.38
CA ASP A 232 15.42 -7.22 14.12
C ASP A 232 14.54 -7.80 13.02
N VAL A 233 14.03 -6.92 12.15
CA VAL A 233 13.11 -7.31 11.07
C VAL A 233 13.79 -8.26 10.09
N GLU A 234 15.08 -8.11 9.83
CA GLU A 234 15.80 -9.01 8.93
C GLU A 234 15.90 -10.43 9.54
N ASP A 235 16.10 -10.54 10.85
CA ASP A 235 16.09 -11.83 11.55
C ASP A 235 14.71 -12.48 11.50
N LEU A 236 13.63 -11.71 11.70
CA LEU A 236 12.24 -12.19 11.53
C LEU A 236 11.98 -12.71 10.11
N ARG A 237 12.50 -12.01 9.10
CA ARG A 237 12.42 -12.43 7.70
C ARG A 237 13.22 -13.69 7.42
N GLU A 238 14.35 -13.90 8.11
CA GLU A 238 15.15 -15.13 8.04
C GLU A 238 14.55 -16.28 8.85
N GLY A 239 13.56 -16.00 9.70
CA GLY A 239 12.76 -17.00 10.40
C GLY A 239 12.89 -16.97 11.90
N ALA A 240 13.53 -15.96 12.50
CA ALA A 240 13.39 -15.72 13.93
C ALA A 240 11.91 -15.53 14.28
N PHE A 241 11.53 -15.86 15.50
CA PHE A 241 10.16 -15.83 15.95
C PHE A 241 10.06 -15.36 17.40
N ASP A 242 9.21 -14.37 17.63
CA ASP A 242 8.88 -13.91 18.97
C ASP A 242 7.55 -14.52 19.42
N ILE A 243 7.63 -15.53 20.29
CA ILE A 243 6.46 -16.25 20.80
C ILE A 243 5.60 -15.35 21.68
N ASP A 244 6.19 -14.45 22.46
CA ASP A 244 5.46 -13.59 23.37
C ASP A 244 4.69 -12.52 22.60
N TRP A 245 5.29 -11.91 21.59
CA TRP A 245 4.57 -11.03 20.67
C TRP A 245 3.38 -11.73 20.01
N PHE A 246 3.61 -12.92 19.45
CA PHE A 246 2.54 -13.67 18.79
C PHE A 246 1.38 -13.96 19.76
N ARG A 247 1.69 -14.48 20.95
CA ARG A 247 0.68 -14.81 21.96
C ARG A 247 -0.11 -13.60 22.43
N ASP A 248 0.57 -12.47 22.65
CA ASP A 248 -0.09 -11.22 23.03
C ASP A 248 -0.99 -10.70 21.91
N ALA A 249 -0.51 -10.66 20.67
CA ALA A 249 -1.29 -10.27 19.50
C ALA A 249 -2.54 -11.15 19.34
N PHE A 250 -2.39 -12.49 19.40
CA PHE A 250 -3.50 -13.44 19.29
C PHE A 250 -4.53 -13.26 20.40
N LYS A 251 -4.06 -13.12 21.66
CA LYS A 251 -4.92 -12.91 22.82
C LYS A 251 -5.69 -11.60 22.75
N THR A 252 -5.00 -10.52 22.34
CA THR A 252 -5.56 -9.17 22.32
C THR A 252 -6.63 -9.01 21.25
N ILE A 253 -6.38 -9.49 20.03
CA ILE A 253 -7.36 -9.39 18.93
C ILE A 253 -8.48 -10.43 19.06
N GLY A 254 -8.20 -11.58 19.66
CA GLY A 254 -9.12 -12.70 19.83
C GLY A 254 -9.23 -13.61 18.60
N LYS A 255 -9.51 -14.89 18.83
CA LYS A 255 -9.46 -15.95 17.81
C LYS A 255 -10.21 -15.64 16.52
N ARG A 256 -11.48 -15.18 16.61
CA ARG A 256 -12.32 -14.91 15.42
C ARG A 256 -11.74 -13.82 14.53
N ARG A 257 -11.28 -12.72 15.13
CA ARG A 257 -10.70 -11.59 14.38
C ARG A 257 -9.30 -11.95 13.86
N PHE A 258 -8.53 -12.71 14.63
CA PHE A 258 -7.25 -13.22 14.16
C PHE A 258 -7.39 -14.08 12.91
N GLU A 259 -8.44 -14.89 12.81
CA GLU A 259 -8.76 -15.69 11.62
C GLU A 259 -8.93 -14.83 10.36
N VAL A 260 -9.57 -13.66 10.50
CA VAL A 260 -9.71 -12.70 9.38
C VAL A 260 -8.34 -12.20 8.93
N VAL A 261 -7.48 -11.76 9.87
CA VAL A 261 -6.11 -11.31 9.56
C VAL A 261 -5.29 -12.44 8.94
N TYR A 262 -5.38 -13.65 9.51
CA TYR A 262 -4.73 -14.84 8.99
C TYR A 262 -5.13 -15.14 7.54
N ASN A 263 -6.42 -15.05 7.22
CA ASN A 263 -6.91 -15.25 5.85
C ASN A 263 -6.52 -14.13 4.90
N ALA A 264 -6.43 -12.90 5.40
CA ALA A 264 -5.99 -11.75 4.63
C ALA A 264 -4.47 -11.68 4.40
N ALA A 265 -3.67 -12.48 5.13
CA ALA A 265 -2.20 -12.53 4.95
C ALA A 265 -1.76 -12.91 3.52
N LYS A 266 -2.62 -13.58 2.74
CA LYS A 266 -2.41 -13.84 1.31
C LYS A 266 -2.22 -12.57 0.47
N TYR A 267 -2.68 -11.41 0.96
CA TYR A 267 -2.57 -10.13 0.27
C TYR A 267 -1.28 -9.36 0.58
N ILE A 268 -0.42 -9.86 1.49
CA ILE A 268 0.81 -9.16 1.86
C ILE A 268 1.87 -9.30 0.76
N SER A 269 2.02 -10.47 0.17
CA SER A 269 3.08 -10.74 -0.81
C SER A 269 2.60 -11.46 -2.06
N CYS A 270 3.25 -11.22 -3.19
CA CYS A 270 3.01 -11.91 -4.44
C CYS A 270 3.51 -13.36 -4.42
N SER A 271 4.50 -13.66 -3.60
CA SER A 271 5.01 -15.01 -3.37
C SER A 271 4.22 -15.70 -2.26
N ASN A 272 4.34 -17.02 -2.16
CA ASN A 272 3.75 -17.79 -1.06
C ASN A 272 4.46 -17.57 0.31
N SER A 273 5.24 -16.50 0.47
CA SER A 273 6.00 -16.21 1.70
C SER A 273 5.09 -16.02 2.92
N HIS A 274 3.85 -15.56 2.74
CA HIS A 274 2.85 -15.51 3.81
C HIS A 274 2.52 -16.90 4.40
N THR A 275 2.78 -18.01 3.66
CA THR A 275 2.54 -19.36 4.15
C THR A 275 3.46 -19.73 5.30
N ARG A 276 4.68 -19.15 5.36
CA ARG A 276 5.59 -19.35 6.49
C ARG A 276 5.01 -18.75 7.77
N ALA A 277 4.60 -17.48 7.72
CA ALA A 277 3.97 -16.82 8.86
C ALA A 277 2.73 -17.60 9.38
N ARG A 278 1.94 -18.15 8.45
CA ARG A 278 0.79 -19.00 8.78
C ARG A 278 1.20 -20.30 9.46
N LYS A 279 2.22 -20.99 8.95
CA LYS A 279 2.74 -22.22 9.58
C LYS A 279 3.24 -21.96 11.00
N PHE A 280 3.93 -20.86 11.23
CA PHE A 280 4.39 -20.47 12.56
C PHE A 280 3.21 -20.19 13.50
N ALA A 281 2.20 -19.47 13.02
CA ALA A 281 0.97 -19.23 13.78
C ALA A 281 0.25 -20.52 14.14
N ASP A 282 0.08 -21.43 13.17
CA ASP A 282 -0.58 -22.72 13.38
C ASP A 282 0.17 -23.59 14.38
N ALA A 283 1.49 -23.63 14.28
CA ALA A 283 2.34 -24.37 15.21
C ALA A 283 2.23 -23.81 16.64
N THR A 284 2.38 -22.51 16.80
CA THR A 284 2.35 -21.84 18.12
C THR A 284 0.97 -21.94 18.79
N ASN A 285 -0.11 -21.95 18.01
CA ASN A 285 -1.48 -22.14 18.51
C ASN A 285 -1.83 -23.63 18.77
N GLY A 286 -0.92 -24.57 18.48
CA GLY A 286 -1.19 -25.98 18.61
C GLY A 286 -2.23 -26.51 17.61
N ALA A 287 -2.42 -25.81 16.49
CA ALA A 287 -3.34 -26.23 15.42
C ALA A 287 -2.79 -27.42 14.62
N VAL A 288 -1.49 -27.67 14.71
CA VAL A 288 -0.79 -28.80 14.06
C VAL A 288 -0.25 -29.79 15.08
N LYS A 289 -0.22 -31.06 14.71
CA LYS A 289 0.34 -32.12 15.58
C LYS A 289 1.84 -32.29 15.30
N ALA A 290 2.64 -32.42 16.35
CA ALA A 290 4.08 -32.63 16.25
C ALA A 290 4.46 -33.83 15.35
N ALA A 291 3.73 -34.95 15.47
CA ALA A 291 3.95 -36.14 14.65
C ALA A 291 3.76 -35.89 13.13
N ASP A 292 2.78 -35.07 12.77
CA ASP A 292 2.50 -34.74 11.36
C ASP A 292 3.59 -33.83 10.79
N VAL A 293 3.99 -32.79 11.55
CA VAL A 293 5.06 -31.88 11.15
C VAL A 293 6.39 -32.64 11.03
N LYS A 294 6.72 -33.52 11.96
CA LYS A 294 7.92 -34.35 11.90
C LYS A 294 7.93 -35.24 10.65
N LYS A 295 6.81 -35.86 10.31
CA LYS A 295 6.68 -36.67 9.09
C LYS A 295 6.95 -35.83 7.83
N GLU A 296 6.41 -34.61 7.78
CA GLU A 296 6.67 -33.70 6.67
C GLU A 296 8.12 -33.23 6.59
N ILE A 297 8.79 -32.96 7.72
CA ILE A 297 10.21 -32.59 7.77
C ILE A 297 11.07 -33.69 7.16
N VAL A 298 10.82 -34.94 7.53
CA VAL A 298 11.54 -36.12 6.98
C VAL A 298 11.35 -36.22 5.47
N ALA A 299 10.12 -35.97 4.99
CA ALA A 299 9.78 -36.08 3.57
C ALA A 299 10.35 -34.94 2.72
N LYS A 300 10.31 -33.69 3.21
CA LYS A 300 10.59 -32.50 2.41
C LYS A 300 11.85 -31.73 2.81
N ARG A 301 12.46 -31.99 3.97
CA ARG A 301 13.62 -31.27 4.54
C ARG A 301 13.52 -29.76 4.43
N ASN A 302 12.37 -29.20 4.78
CA ASN A 302 12.08 -27.77 4.65
C ASN A 302 12.44 -27.03 5.95
N LYS A 303 13.23 -25.94 5.85
CA LYS A 303 13.65 -25.12 7.00
C LYS A 303 12.45 -24.59 7.80
N ASP A 304 11.42 -24.09 7.13
CA ASP A 304 10.24 -23.50 7.80
C ASP A 304 9.44 -24.55 8.59
N LEU A 305 9.41 -25.80 8.11
CA LEU A 305 8.79 -26.91 8.85
C LEU A 305 9.58 -27.26 10.10
N LEU A 306 10.91 -27.27 10.01
CA LEU A 306 11.77 -27.54 11.17
C LEU A 306 11.60 -26.45 12.23
N MET A 307 11.57 -25.19 11.82
CA MET A 307 11.32 -24.06 12.72
C MET A 307 9.92 -24.14 13.35
N SER A 308 8.88 -24.44 12.54
CA SER A 308 7.51 -24.64 13.04
C SER A 308 7.43 -25.73 14.09
N TYR A 309 8.21 -26.80 13.94
CA TYR A 309 8.25 -27.90 14.88
C TYR A 309 8.66 -27.44 16.28
N GLY A 310 9.70 -26.59 16.39
CA GLY A 310 10.13 -26.00 17.64
C GLY A 310 9.15 -25.02 18.30
N LEU A 311 8.13 -24.56 17.56
CA LEU A 311 7.11 -23.64 18.06
C LEU A 311 5.87 -24.34 18.64
N ILE A 312 5.76 -25.65 18.44
CA ILE A 312 4.60 -26.42 18.92
C ILE A 312 4.62 -26.47 20.46
N PRO A 313 3.50 -26.11 21.13
CA PRO A 313 3.43 -26.14 22.59
C PRO A 313 3.70 -27.54 23.13
N LEU A 314 4.56 -27.64 24.14
CA LEU A 314 4.81 -28.90 24.84
C LEU A 314 3.55 -29.37 25.56
N GLY A 315 3.05 -30.55 25.17
CA GLY A 315 1.93 -31.20 25.83
C GLY A 315 2.32 -31.87 27.17
N ARG A 316 1.37 -32.49 27.85
CA ARG A 316 1.63 -33.20 29.10
C ARG A 316 2.62 -34.38 28.94
N LYS A 317 2.76 -34.92 27.75
CA LYS A 317 3.75 -35.93 27.37
C LYS A 317 4.44 -35.46 26.11
N PRO A 318 5.41 -34.57 26.21
CA PRO A 318 6.11 -34.03 25.04
C PRO A 318 6.89 -35.15 24.34
N ASP A 319 6.98 -35.01 23.02
CA ASP A 319 7.89 -35.82 22.21
C ASP A 319 9.34 -35.53 22.72
N LYS A 320 10.12 -36.57 22.94
CA LYS A 320 11.51 -36.43 23.44
C LYS A 320 12.39 -35.59 22.52
N GLU A 321 12.03 -35.50 21.25
CA GLU A 321 12.76 -34.68 20.27
C GLU A 321 12.34 -33.21 20.27
N LEU A 322 11.21 -32.88 20.91
CA LEU A 322 10.76 -31.49 21.12
C LEU A 322 11.39 -30.86 22.38
N LEU A 323 11.92 -31.69 23.28
CA LEU A 323 12.64 -31.28 24.47
C LEU A 323 14.11 -30.96 24.18
#